data_6ad41114f76e62d8974143de8bff4777
#
_entry.id   6ad41114f76e62d8974143de8bff4777
#
_cell.length_a   1.000
_cell.length_b   1.000
_cell.length_c   1.000
_cell.angle_alpha   90.00
_cell.angle_beta   90.00
_cell.angle_gamma   90.00
#
_symmetry.space_group_name_H-M   'P 1'
#
loop_
_entity.id
_entity.type
_entity.pdbx_description
1 polymer ?
#
loop_
_entity_poly.entity_id
_entity_poly.type
_entity_poly.pdbx_seq_one_letter_code
_entity_poly.pdbx_strand_id
1 'polypeptide(L)'
;MSELSIFIDESGDFGAYDYRSPYYIVSMVFHDQSIDITEDIDKLEKQLSMIGYPNHCIHVGPIVRMEGKYKEIDYLERRRILNKMVAFTKQLDISYKNFYVEKKHIVDDVETSSKLSKQISTFIREKYQDFLNMML
;
A
#
# COMPACT_ATOMS: atom_id res chain seq x y z
N MET A 1 -21.16 15.21 -7.91
CA MET A 1 -19.72 15.50 -8.14
C MET A 1 -18.98 14.25 -7.70
N SER A 2 -18.29 13.56 -8.61
CA SER A 2 -17.48 12.40 -8.22
C SER A 2 -16.19 12.89 -7.56
N GLU A 3 -15.70 12.16 -6.58
CA GLU A 3 -14.49 12.47 -5.82
C GLU A 3 -13.51 11.30 -5.97
N LEU A 4 -12.28 11.58 -6.38
CA LEU A 4 -11.20 10.62 -6.44
C LEU A 4 -10.30 10.80 -5.21
N SER A 5 -10.26 9.80 -4.34
CA SER A 5 -9.30 9.76 -3.25
C SER A 5 -8.00 9.09 -3.66
N ILE A 6 -6.90 9.71 -3.29
CA ILE A 6 -5.56 9.18 -3.52
C ILE A 6 -4.87 8.98 -2.17
N PHE A 7 -4.61 7.74 -1.83
CA PHE A 7 -3.87 7.36 -0.62
C PHE A 7 -2.43 7.09 -0.99
N ILE A 8 -1.50 7.68 -0.26
CA ILE A 8 -0.06 7.57 -0.55
C ILE A 8 0.64 7.03 0.70
N ASP A 9 1.44 6.00 0.51
CA ASP A 9 2.28 5.42 1.56
C ASP A 9 3.66 5.07 1.01
N GLU A 10 4.63 4.99 1.90
CA GLU A 10 6.03 4.72 1.57
C GLU A 10 6.55 3.48 2.28
N SER A 11 7.49 2.79 1.65
CA SER A 11 8.20 1.65 2.21
C SER A 11 9.69 1.72 1.91
N GLY A 12 10.50 1.37 2.90
CA GLY A 12 11.93 1.55 2.89
C GLY A 12 12.34 2.81 3.64
N ASP A 13 13.59 3.19 3.50
CA ASP A 13 14.18 4.40 4.08
C ASP A 13 15.11 5.07 3.09
N PHE A 14 15.48 6.32 3.36
CA PHE A 14 16.50 7.05 2.60
C PHE A 14 17.94 6.69 2.99
N GLY A 15 18.12 5.70 3.88
CA GLY A 15 19.43 5.27 4.31
C GLY A 15 20.28 4.64 3.21
N ALA A 16 21.54 4.36 3.56
CA ALA A 16 22.46 3.69 2.66
C ALA A 16 21.91 2.35 2.15
N TYR A 17 22.44 1.88 1.03
CA TYR A 17 22.06 0.61 0.48
C TYR A 17 22.21 -0.53 1.51
N ASP A 18 21.14 -1.27 1.73
CA ASP A 18 21.08 -2.54 2.46
C ASP A 18 20.46 -3.59 1.55
N TYR A 19 21.12 -4.72 1.37
CA TYR A 19 20.62 -5.83 0.55
C TYR A 19 19.26 -6.40 1.04
N ARG A 20 18.90 -6.18 2.32
CA ARG A 20 17.60 -6.57 2.91
C ARG A 20 16.48 -5.58 2.60
N SER A 21 16.84 -4.33 2.29
CA SER A 21 15.92 -3.26 1.92
C SER A 21 16.50 -2.46 0.75
N PRO A 22 16.63 -3.10 -0.44
CA PRO A 22 17.35 -2.51 -1.57
C PRO A 22 16.59 -1.39 -2.27
N TYR A 23 15.29 -1.25 -2.01
CA TYR A 23 14.41 -0.28 -2.67
C TYR A 23 13.81 0.70 -1.69
N TYR A 24 13.62 1.94 -2.18
CA TYR A 24 12.67 2.88 -1.62
C TYR A 24 11.44 2.92 -2.53
N ILE A 25 10.26 2.74 -1.96
CA ILE A 25 9.01 2.56 -2.71
C ILE A 25 7.99 3.58 -2.23
N VAL A 26 7.30 4.22 -3.18
CA VAL A 26 6.09 5.02 -2.93
C VAL A 26 4.93 4.35 -3.63
N SER A 27 3.88 4.06 -2.90
CA SER A 27 2.65 3.44 -3.41
C SER A 27 1.51 4.45 -3.38
N MET A 28 0.76 4.54 -4.47
CA MET A 28 -0.47 5.31 -4.57
C MET A 28 -1.63 4.36 -4.82
N VAL A 29 -2.69 4.53 -4.05
CA VAL A 29 -3.98 3.83 -4.24
C VAL A 29 -5.03 4.85 -4.60
N PHE A 30 -5.77 4.60 -5.67
CA PHE A 30 -6.80 5.46 -6.22
C PHE A 30 -8.16 4.81 -5.98
N HIS A 31 -9.07 5.54 -5.35
CA HIS A 31 -10.43 5.08 -5.09
C HIS A 31 -11.44 6.15 -5.51
N ASP A 32 -12.32 5.79 -6.44
CA ASP A 32 -13.49 6.60 -6.79
C ASP A 32 -14.51 6.50 -5.65
N GLN A 33 -14.78 7.63 -4.98
CA GLN A 33 -15.69 7.68 -3.83
C GLN A 33 -17.16 7.44 -4.19
N SER A 34 -17.50 7.41 -5.48
CA SER A 34 -18.83 6.97 -5.91
C SER A 34 -19.05 5.45 -5.77
N ILE A 35 -17.96 4.69 -5.64
CA ILE A 35 -17.98 3.24 -5.43
C ILE A 35 -17.98 2.97 -3.93
N ASP A 36 -19.12 2.49 -3.41
CA ASP A 36 -19.25 2.13 -2.00
C ASP A 36 -18.57 0.79 -1.72
N ILE A 37 -17.60 0.79 -0.80
CA ILE A 37 -16.85 -0.39 -0.35
C ILE A 37 -17.20 -0.81 1.08
N THR A 38 -18.25 -0.26 1.67
CA THR A 38 -18.63 -0.51 3.07
C THR A 38 -18.89 -2.00 3.31
N GLU A 39 -19.61 -2.66 2.42
CA GLU A 39 -19.88 -4.10 2.55
C GLU A 39 -18.59 -4.95 2.50
N ASP A 40 -17.61 -4.55 1.70
CA ASP A 40 -16.33 -5.25 1.61
C ASP A 40 -15.52 -5.08 2.90
N ILE A 41 -15.55 -3.87 3.50
CA ILE A 41 -14.92 -3.58 4.79
C ILE A 41 -15.58 -4.43 5.90
N ASP A 42 -16.90 -4.43 5.99
CA ASP A 42 -17.66 -5.20 6.98
C ASP A 42 -17.35 -6.70 6.86
N LYS A 43 -17.24 -7.19 5.63
CA LYS A 43 -16.86 -8.58 5.35
C LYS A 43 -15.45 -8.90 5.83
N LEU A 44 -14.47 -8.01 5.60
CA LEU A 44 -13.11 -8.18 6.10
C LEU A 44 -13.09 -8.21 7.63
N GLU A 45 -13.75 -7.27 8.29
CA GLU A 45 -13.83 -7.20 9.76
C GLU A 45 -14.46 -8.45 10.35
N LYS A 46 -15.56 -8.92 9.76
CA LYS A 46 -16.21 -10.18 10.16
C LYS A 46 -15.26 -11.37 9.99
N GLN A 47 -14.56 -11.47 8.88
CA GLN A 47 -13.60 -12.55 8.63
C GLN A 47 -12.41 -12.53 9.60
N LEU A 48 -11.92 -11.35 9.98
CA LEU A 48 -10.88 -11.20 10.99
C LEU A 48 -11.39 -11.59 12.37
N SER A 49 -12.59 -11.16 12.73
CA SER A 49 -13.24 -11.54 13.99
C SER A 49 -13.40 -13.06 14.11
N MET A 50 -13.81 -13.74 13.04
CA MET A 50 -13.98 -15.21 13.01
C MET A 50 -12.68 -15.98 13.23
N ILE A 51 -11.54 -15.40 12.94
CA ILE A 51 -10.22 -16.00 13.21
C ILE A 51 -9.57 -15.47 14.49
N GLY A 52 -10.32 -14.77 15.35
CA GLY A 52 -9.87 -14.31 16.66
C GLY A 52 -9.25 -12.91 16.68
N TYR A 53 -9.43 -12.12 15.63
CA TYR A 53 -8.86 -10.76 15.52
C TYR A 53 -9.96 -9.69 15.30
N PRO A 54 -10.89 -9.52 16.25
CA PRO A 54 -11.91 -8.46 16.15
C PRO A 54 -11.27 -7.07 16.24
N ASN A 55 -11.78 -6.12 15.47
CA ASN A 55 -11.29 -4.74 15.42
C ASN A 55 -9.76 -4.63 15.16
N HIS A 56 -9.25 -5.52 14.32
CA HIS A 56 -7.83 -5.65 14.10
C HIS A 56 -7.35 -4.72 12.97
N CYS A 57 -6.59 -3.71 13.31
CA CYS A 57 -5.87 -2.92 12.33
C CYS A 57 -4.69 -3.72 11.77
N ILE A 58 -4.75 -4.07 10.48
CA ILE A 58 -3.70 -4.84 9.81
C ILE A 58 -2.54 -3.91 9.46
N HIS A 59 -1.36 -4.24 9.97
CA HIS A 59 -0.12 -3.57 9.64
C HIS A 59 0.89 -4.59 9.12
N VAL A 60 1.13 -4.58 7.81
CA VAL A 60 1.88 -5.65 7.12
C VAL A 60 3.31 -5.79 7.62
N GLY A 61 4.01 -4.69 7.83
CA GLY A 61 5.40 -4.69 8.27
C GLY A 61 5.63 -5.49 9.56
N PRO A 62 4.97 -5.15 10.68
CA PRO A 62 5.04 -5.91 11.92
C PRO A 62 4.65 -7.39 11.78
N ILE A 63 3.64 -7.72 10.96
CA ILE A 63 3.23 -9.11 10.71
C ILE A 63 4.37 -9.90 10.07
N VAL A 64 5.02 -9.33 9.06
CA VAL A 64 6.11 -10.00 8.32
C VAL A 64 7.37 -10.12 9.18
N ARG A 65 7.74 -9.04 9.90
CA ARG A 65 8.95 -9.00 10.72
C ARG A 65 8.81 -9.58 12.12
N MET A 66 7.61 -10.07 12.49
CA MET A 66 7.34 -10.61 13.84
C MET A 66 7.56 -9.59 14.95
N GLU A 67 7.03 -8.39 14.78
CA GLU A 67 7.20 -7.28 15.72
C GLU A 67 5.94 -7.03 16.55
N GLY A 68 6.12 -6.43 17.74
CA GLY A 68 5.02 -6.05 18.62
C GLY A 68 4.12 -7.23 18.97
N LYS A 69 2.82 -7.08 18.77
CA LYS A 69 1.81 -8.11 19.07
C LYS A 69 1.92 -9.39 18.24
N TYR A 70 2.71 -9.40 17.18
CA TYR A 70 2.91 -10.58 16.32
C TYR A 70 4.13 -11.42 16.69
N LYS A 71 4.89 -11.02 17.72
CA LYS A 71 6.13 -11.69 18.13
C LYS A 71 5.92 -13.14 18.53
N GLU A 72 4.80 -13.42 19.22
CA GLU A 72 4.45 -14.76 19.72
C GLU A 72 3.45 -15.51 18.80
N ILE A 73 3.07 -14.89 17.67
CA ILE A 73 2.13 -15.49 16.73
C ILE A 73 2.90 -16.31 15.69
N ASP A 74 2.50 -17.56 15.51
CA ASP A 74 3.14 -18.45 14.57
C ASP A 74 2.98 -17.98 13.09
N TYR A 75 3.79 -18.56 12.23
CA TYR A 75 3.80 -18.22 10.80
C TYR A 75 2.46 -18.46 10.11
N LEU A 76 1.78 -19.57 10.39
CA LEU A 76 0.53 -19.93 9.72
C LEU A 76 -0.58 -18.94 10.08
N GLU A 77 -0.64 -18.53 11.34
CA GLU A 77 -1.61 -17.56 11.83
C GLU A 77 -1.35 -16.17 11.24
N ARG A 78 -0.11 -15.70 11.23
CA ARG A 78 0.25 -14.44 10.59
C ARG A 78 -0.08 -14.44 9.10
N ARG A 79 0.17 -15.56 8.41
CA ARG A 79 -0.21 -15.75 7.01
C ARG A 79 -1.72 -15.72 6.80
N ARG A 80 -2.52 -16.27 7.73
CA ARG A 80 -3.99 -16.19 7.65
C ARG A 80 -4.49 -14.75 7.68
N ILE A 81 -3.94 -13.90 8.56
CA ILE A 81 -4.28 -12.48 8.63
C ILE A 81 -3.93 -11.78 7.31
N LEU A 82 -2.72 -11.97 6.81
CA LEU A 82 -2.28 -11.38 5.54
C LEU A 82 -3.15 -11.83 4.35
N ASN A 83 -3.53 -13.11 4.30
CA ASN A 83 -4.37 -13.63 3.24
C ASN A 83 -5.77 -12.99 3.23
N LYS A 84 -6.33 -12.62 4.39
CA LYS A 84 -7.58 -11.86 4.45
C LYS A 84 -7.43 -10.48 3.81
N MET A 85 -6.35 -9.78 4.11
CA MET A 85 -6.05 -8.48 3.50
C MET A 85 -5.83 -8.59 1.99
N VAL A 86 -5.07 -9.59 1.53
CA VAL A 86 -4.84 -9.83 0.10
C VAL A 86 -6.15 -10.13 -0.63
N ALA A 87 -7.02 -10.96 -0.05
CA ALA A 87 -8.32 -11.28 -0.63
C ALA A 87 -9.21 -10.04 -0.71
N PHE A 88 -9.26 -9.23 0.34
CA PHE A 88 -9.97 -7.96 0.38
C PHE A 88 -9.48 -7.02 -0.73
N THR A 89 -8.17 -6.75 -0.79
CA THR A 89 -7.60 -5.86 -1.80
C THR A 89 -7.91 -6.30 -3.23
N LYS A 90 -7.93 -7.61 -3.50
CA LYS A 90 -8.25 -8.16 -4.83
C LYS A 90 -9.72 -8.04 -5.23
N GLN A 91 -10.63 -7.89 -4.27
CA GLN A 91 -12.07 -7.76 -4.52
C GLN A 91 -12.49 -6.31 -4.75
N LEU A 92 -11.70 -5.35 -4.26
CA LEU A 92 -12.02 -3.93 -4.38
C LEU A 92 -11.83 -3.42 -5.81
N ASP A 93 -12.73 -2.53 -6.24
CA ASP A 93 -12.57 -1.74 -7.45
C ASP A 93 -11.70 -0.52 -7.13
N ILE A 94 -10.41 -0.77 -6.99
CA ILE A 94 -9.36 0.23 -6.77
C ILE A 94 -8.26 0.07 -7.79
N SER A 95 -7.59 1.17 -8.10
CA SER A 95 -6.37 1.17 -8.88
C SER A 95 -5.17 1.50 -8.00
N TYR A 96 -4.01 0.99 -8.34
CA TYR A 96 -2.79 1.36 -7.62
C TYR A 96 -1.58 1.50 -8.55
N LYS A 97 -0.63 2.30 -8.12
CA LYS A 97 0.64 2.50 -8.81
C LYS A 97 1.78 2.55 -7.80
N ASN A 98 2.81 1.76 -8.06
CA ASN A 98 4.05 1.79 -7.29
C ASN A 98 5.15 2.49 -8.09
N PHE A 99 5.87 3.36 -7.41
CA PHE A 99 7.10 4.00 -7.88
C PHE A 99 8.24 3.52 -6.99
N TYR A 100 9.38 3.22 -7.56
CA TYR A 100 10.49 2.73 -6.77
C TYR A 100 11.84 3.19 -7.32
N VAL A 101 12.79 3.29 -6.41
CA VAL A 101 14.19 3.55 -6.72
C VAL A 101 15.04 2.48 -6.04
N GLU A 102 15.91 1.82 -6.82
CA GLU A 102 16.91 0.92 -6.26
C GLU A 102 18.06 1.74 -5.68
N LYS A 103 18.35 1.52 -4.40
CA LYS A 103 19.36 2.31 -3.66
C LYS A 103 20.81 1.96 -4.01
N LYS A 104 21.06 0.84 -4.68
CA LYS A 104 22.41 0.30 -4.92
C LYS A 104 23.38 1.28 -5.58
N HIS A 105 22.86 2.15 -6.44
CA HIS A 105 23.68 3.11 -7.21
C HIS A 105 23.29 4.57 -6.92
N ILE A 106 22.59 4.81 -5.82
CA ILE A 106 22.19 6.14 -5.37
C ILE A 106 23.29 6.74 -4.54
N VAL A 107 23.61 8.01 -4.80
CA VAL A 107 24.66 8.74 -4.10
C VAL A 107 24.12 9.37 -2.81
N ASP A 108 22.88 9.92 -2.87
CA ASP A 108 22.27 10.62 -1.74
C ASP A 108 20.73 10.65 -1.82
N ASP A 109 20.12 11.19 -0.78
CA ASP A 109 18.65 11.32 -0.65
C ASP A 109 18.07 12.27 -1.70
N VAL A 110 18.83 13.26 -2.16
CA VAL A 110 18.40 14.21 -3.18
C VAL A 110 18.20 13.49 -4.51
N GLU A 111 19.12 12.59 -4.86
CA GLU A 111 19.00 11.77 -6.07
C GLU A 111 17.76 10.83 -6.00
N THR A 112 17.53 10.19 -4.86
CA THR A 112 16.34 9.36 -4.63
C THR A 112 15.06 10.17 -4.80
N SER A 113 14.96 11.32 -4.14
CA SER A 113 13.79 12.21 -4.23
C SER A 113 13.57 12.71 -5.66
N SER A 114 14.64 13.07 -6.38
CA SER A 114 14.58 13.54 -7.75
C SER A 114 14.06 12.47 -8.71
N LYS A 115 14.55 11.23 -8.59
CA LYS A 115 14.09 10.08 -9.40
C LYS A 115 12.63 9.76 -9.16
N LEU A 116 12.19 9.72 -7.89
CA LEU A 116 10.80 9.49 -7.53
C LEU A 116 9.89 10.62 -8.02
N SER A 117 10.25 11.86 -7.79
CA SER A 117 9.48 13.04 -8.25
C SER A 117 9.29 13.04 -9.77
N LYS A 118 10.32 12.65 -10.51
CA LYS A 118 10.24 12.51 -11.97
C LYS A 118 9.28 11.40 -12.38
N GLN A 119 9.34 10.23 -11.74
CA GLN A 119 8.43 9.11 -12.03
C GLN A 119 6.98 9.50 -11.73
N ILE A 120 6.73 10.09 -10.56
CA ILE A 120 5.38 10.47 -10.11
C ILE A 120 4.80 11.56 -11.00
N SER A 121 5.55 12.64 -11.27
CA SER A 121 5.06 13.74 -12.11
C SER A 121 4.83 13.31 -13.56
N THR A 122 5.64 12.41 -14.10
CA THR A 122 5.41 11.83 -15.43
C THR A 122 4.11 11.04 -15.45
N PHE A 123 3.91 10.15 -14.47
CA PHE A 123 2.69 9.37 -14.35
C PHE A 123 1.43 10.25 -14.21
N ILE A 124 1.46 11.23 -13.32
CA ILE A 124 0.32 12.13 -13.12
C ILE A 124 -0.01 12.90 -14.41
N ARG A 125 1.02 13.41 -15.11
CA ARG A 125 0.83 14.12 -16.37
C ARG A 125 0.22 13.23 -17.46
N GLU A 126 0.67 11.97 -17.57
CA GLU A 126 0.15 11.03 -18.56
C GLU A 126 -1.28 10.59 -18.24
N LYS A 127 -1.63 10.52 -16.95
CA LYS A 127 -2.94 10.09 -16.46
C LYS A 127 -3.92 11.22 -16.17
N TYR A 128 -3.49 12.47 -16.32
CA TYR A 128 -4.30 13.63 -15.94
C TYR A 128 -5.69 13.63 -16.60
N GLN A 129 -5.75 13.32 -17.90
CA GLN A 129 -7.03 13.26 -18.62
C GLN A 129 -7.91 12.11 -18.12
N ASP A 130 -7.33 10.95 -17.82
CA ASP A 130 -8.06 9.82 -17.25
C ASP A 130 -8.66 10.21 -15.89
N PHE A 131 -7.89 10.88 -15.03
CA PHE A 131 -8.37 11.37 -13.73
C PHE A 131 -9.49 12.39 -13.88
N LEU A 132 -9.39 13.33 -14.82
CA LEU A 132 -10.48 14.28 -15.10
C LEU A 132 -11.76 13.57 -15.55
N ASN A 133 -11.65 12.56 -16.39
CA ASN A 133 -12.79 11.80 -16.87
C ASN A 133 -13.48 11.00 -15.76
N MET A 134 -12.74 10.53 -14.77
CA MET A 134 -13.30 9.88 -13.58
C MET A 134 -14.06 10.85 -12.66
N MET A 135 -13.75 12.13 -12.72
CA MET A 135 -14.37 13.18 -11.89
C MET A 135 -15.59 13.84 -12.54
N LEU A 136 -15.83 13.62 -13.81
CA LEU A 136 -16.97 14.16 -14.57
C LEU A 136 -18.11 13.17 -14.66
#